data_06d3713dc6cc278b90b1138950e7099f
#
_entry.id   06d3713dc6cc278b90b1138950e7099f
#
_cell.length_a   1.000
_cell.length_b   1.000
_cell.length_c   1.000
_cell.angle_alpha   90.00
_cell.angle_beta   90.00
_cell.angle_gamma   90.00
#
_symmetry.space_group_name_H-M   'P 1'
#
loop_
_entity.id
_entity.type
_entity.pdbx_description
1 polymer ?
#
loop_
_entity_poly.entity_id
_entity_poly.type
_entity_poly.pdbx_seq_one_letter_code
_entity_poly.pdbx_strand_id
1 'polypeptide(L)'
;MTRLVIGFALGLLSASPSFAEEPKIVDHNMMMDHGDGHLMDMDGGMVMGQNKDKLPGGCDKISEDKEITVHGGHKYSKNFPGTMFSFDTQEWHIKPCTRLKVTFVNEDNVRHQWMMHGLPKYIYDKGMFHLEVTGPGKVSGTLILPGEDKTYLVHCDIAQHMEKGMKGQLIVGKGSGTFPSIPGVTDQAIQDNYGPVSQAAPAVTATAVSQKGAEATQAPAASAEVGEQSFFSGSLVIGLVLGLIGTPVAIRYFGERFKGMTFGEATAEFIKLLSSLVSQLIRFITWLYNQATGQKRLPDKK
;
A
#
# COMPACT_ATOMS: atom_id res chain seq x y z
N MET A 1 -39.61 37.30 -62.63
CA MET A 1 -38.52 36.29 -62.68
C MET A 1 -37.45 36.68 -61.62
N THR A 2 -37.58 36.22 -60.40
CA THR A 2 -36.72 36.61 -59.25
C THR A 2 -35.72 35.48 -59.00
N ARG A 3 -34.45 35.75 -59.23
CA ARG A 3 -33.36 34.75 -58.96
C ARG A 3 -32.93 34.86 -57.53
N LEU A 4 -33.16 33.77 -56.82
CA LEU A 4 -32.71 33.55 -55.47
C LEU A 4 -31.23 33.10 -55.46
N VAL A 5 -30.34 33.89 -54.87
CA VAL A 5 -28.92 33.56 -54.69
C VAL A 5 -28.77 33.01 -53.32
N ILE A 6 -28.54 31.69 -53.22
CA ILE A 6 -28.22 31.00 -51.93
C ILE A 6 -26.70 31.10 -51.74
N GLY A 7 -26.30 31.94 -50.78
CA GLY A 7 -24.91 32.04 -50.33
C GLY A 7 -24.58 30.90 -49.36
N PHE A 8 -23.68 30.03 -49.77
CA PHE A 8 -23.13 28.94 -48.93
C PHE A 8 -21.98 29.52 -48.11
N ALA A 9 -22.25 29.82 -46.85
CA ALA A 9 -21.20 30.22 -45.91
C ALA A 9 -20.47 28.96 -45.41
N LEU A 10 -19.25 28.70 -45.91
CA LEU A 10 -18.33 27.71 -45.39
C LEU A 10 -17.77 28.23 -44.08
N GLY A 11 -18.28 27.75 -42.95
CA GLY A 11 -17.69 27.94 -41.62
C GLY A 11 -16.44 27.07 -41.47
N LEU A 12 -15.26 27.65 -41.60
CA LEU A 12 -14.01 27.04 -41.19
C LEU A 12 -14.02 26.92 -39.65
N LEU A 13 -14.33 25.70 -39.12
CA LEU A 13 -14.02 25.35 -37.73
C LEU A 13 -12.50 25.26 -37.61
N SER A 14 -11.87 26.30 -37.10
CA SER A 14 -10.50 26.27 -36.62
C SER A 14 -10.47 25.43 -35.34
N ALA A 15 -10.18 24.12 -35.46
CA ALA A 15 -9.81 23.27 -34.33
C ALA A 15 -8.43 23.75 -33.85
N SER A 16 -8.41 24.56 -32.80
CA SER A 16 -7.18 24.86 -32.07
C SER A 16 -6.67 23.54 -31.45
N PRO A 17 -5.40 23.16 -31.67
CA PRO A 17 -4.84 22.02 -30.96
C PRO A 17 -4.84 22.36 -29.47
N SER A 18 -5.63 21.64 -28.69
CA SER A 18 -5.55 21.64 -27.22
C SER A 18 -4.22 20.99 -26.88
N PHE A 19 -3.18 21.77 -26.63
CA PHE A 19 -2.00 21.28 -25.96
C PHE A 19 -2.46 20.87 -24.55
N ALA A 20 -2.47 19.58 -24.28
CA ALA A 20 -2.61 19.08 -22.92
C ALA A 20 -1.39 19.61 -22.15
N GLU A 21 -1.62 20.51 -21.20
CA GLU A 21 -0.59 20.99 -20.30
C GLU A 21 -0.04 19.78 -19.54
N GLU A 22 1.29 19.59 -19.58
CA GLU A 22 1.90 18.50 -18.79
C GLU A 22 1.58 18.72 -17.31
N PRO A 23 1.21 17.63 -16.58
CA PRO A 23 0.83 17.74 -15.19
C PRO A 23 2.00 18.31 -14.38
N LYS A 24 1.73 19.38 -13.64
CA LYS A 24 2.73 20.02 -12.78
C LYS A 24 3.10 19.09 -11.63
N ILE A 25 4.35 18.65 -11.60
CA ILE A 25 4.89 17.82 -10.49
C ILE A 25 5.00 18.67 -9.23
N VAL A 26 4.28 18.30 -8.18
CA VAL A 26 4.32 18.97 -6.88
C VAL A 26 5.51 18.46 -6.08
N ASP A 27 6.21 19.36 -5.38
CA ASP A 27 7.34 19.03 -4.53
C ASP A 27 6.88 18.85 -3.08
N HIS A 28 6.92 17.61 -2.58
CA HIS A 28 6.51 17.23 -1.24
C HIS A 28 7.70 17.08 -0.26
N ASN A 29 8.72 17.88 -0.38
CA ASN A 29 9.91 17.82 0.49
C ASN A 29 9.84 18.75 1.73
N MET A 30 8.73 19.44 1.96
CA MET A 30 8.49 20.22 3.17
C MET A 30 7.92 19.32 4.28
N MET A 31 8.78 18.41 4.76
CA MET A 31 8.41 17.35 5.69
C MET A 31 8.39 17.82 7.13
N MET A 32 7.37 17.43 7.89
CA MET A 32 7.28 17.59 9.35
C MET A 32 7.48 16.24 10.03
N ASP A 33 8.24 16.23 11.13
CA ASP A 33 8.42 15.04 11.96
C ASP A 33 7.21 14.89 12.90
N HIS A 34 6.51 13.77 12.81
CA HIS A 34 5.38 13.42 13.66
C HIS A 34 5.77 12.64 14.93
N GLY A 35 7.09 12.42 15.15
CA GLY A 35 7.62 11.78 16.37
C GLY A 35 7.51 10.26 16.42
N ASP A 36 7.01 9.63 15.38
CA ASP A 36 6.85 8.17 15.24
C ASP A 36 7.79 7.54 14.19
N GLY A 37 8.80 8.29 13.73
CA GLY A 37 9.75 7.89 12.70
C GLY A 37 9.29 8.15 11.27
N HIS A 38 8.15 8.85 11.10
CA HIS A 38 7.64 9.29 9.82
C HIS A 38 7.83 10.78 9.63
N LEU A 39 8.35 11.15 8.47
CA LEU A 39 8.32 12.52 7.99
C LEU A 39 7.19 12.65 6.97
N MET A 40 6.25 13.54 7.20
CA MET A 40 5.09 13.73 6.31
C MET A 40 4.91 15.22 5.99
N ASP A 41 4.39 15.50 4.80
CA ASP A 41 3.75 16.77 4.52
C ASP A 41 2.22 16.63 4.57
N MET A 42 1.51 17.76 4.61
CA MET A 42 0.04 17.77 4.69
C MET A 42 -0.64 17.43 3.36
N ASP A 43 0.12 17.42 2.27
CA ASP A 43 -0.40 17.33 0.90
C ASP A 43 -0.15 15.95 0.24
N GLY A 44 0.44 15.00 0.98
CA GLY A 44 0.52 13.60 0.55
C GLY A 44 1.91 13.06 0.23
N GLY A 45 2.97 13.67 0.75
CA GLY A 45 4.32 13.11 0.76
C GLY A 45 4.64 12.45 2.09
N MET A 46 5.35 11.32 2.09
CA MET A 46 5.83 10.65 3.30
C MET A 46 7.20 10.01 3.07
N VAL A 47 8.06 10.11 4.09
CA VAL A 47 9.36 9.42 4.17
C VAL A 47 9.43 8.67 5.49
N MET A 48 9.72 7.38 5.44
CA MET A 48 10.02 6.55 6.61
C MET A 48 11.42 5.94 6.48
N GLY A 49 12.11 5.80 7.61
CA GLY A 49 13.46 5.22 7.65
C GLY A 49 14.55 6.19 7.18
N GLN A 50 14.32 7.51 7.27
CA GLN A 50 15.33 8.50 6.97
C GLN A 50 16.58 8.27 7.83
N ASN A 51 17.73 8.14 7.18
CA ASN A 51 19.02 7.99 7.86
C ASN A 51 20.12 8.69 7.07
N LYS A 52 20.66 9.77 7.64
CA LYS A 52 21.72 10.57 7.01
C LYS A 52 23.10 10.31 7.61
N ASP A 53 23.17 9.81 8.86
CA ASP A 53 24.39 9.86 9.64
C ASP A 53 24.76 8.55 10.35
N LYS A 54 23.79 7.67 10.67
CA LYS A 54 24.04 6.46 11.44
C LYS A 54 24.54 5.34 10.53
N LEU A 55 25.79 4.92 10.72
CA LEU A 55 26.38 3.84 9.96
C LEU A 55 25.77 2.48 10.31
N PRO A 56 25.27 1.72 9.31
CA PRO A 56 24.85 0.34 9.50
C PRO A 56 26.03 -0.61 9.74
N GLY A 57 25.72 -1.82 10.18
CA GLY A 57 26.73 -2.88 10.36
C GLY A 57 27.53 -3.17 9.07
N GLY A 58 28.81 -3.44 9.24
CA GLY A 58 29.74 -3.65 8.14
C GLY A 58 30.27 -2.37 7.49
N CYS A 59 29.93 -1.19 8.02
CA CYS A 59 30.39 0.10 7.52
C CYS A 59 31.23 0.84 8.56
N ASP A 60 32.51 1.06 8.26
CA ASP A 60 33.38 1.92 9.06
C ASP A 60 33.26 3.40 8.67
N LYS A 61 32.88 3.67 7.45
CA LYS A 61 32.67 5.01 6.87
C LYS A 61 31.70 4.95 5.68
N ILE A 62 31.21 6.11 5.28
CA ILE A 62 30.48 6.25 4.00
C ILE A 62 31.46 5.96 2.85
N SER A 63 31.09 5.03 1.97
CA SER A 63 31.88 4.68 0.77
C SER A 63 31.77 5.73 -0.33
N GLU A 64 30.56 6.23 -0.53
CA GLU A 64 30.23 7.30 -1.49
C GLU A 64 28.89 7.95 -1.13
N ASP A 65 28.68 9.17 -1.62
CA ASP A 65 27.38 9.81 -1.70
C ASP A 65 26.84 9.63 -3.11
N LYS A 66 25.62 9.08 -3.23
CA LYS A 66 24.96 8.86 -4.51
C LYS A 66 23.53 9.34 -4.48
N GLU A 67 23.12 9.98 -5.56
CA GLU A 67 21.74 10.37 -5.77
C GLU A 67 21.17 9.60 -6.95
N ILE A 68 19.90 9.15 -6.82
CA ILE A 68 19.12 8.56 -7.90
C ILE A 68 17.75 9.22 -7.94
N THR A 69 17.23 9.40 -9.15
CA THR A 69 15.85 9.78 -9.37
C THR A 69 15.14 8.58 -9.99
N VAL A 70 14.01 8.21 -9.42
CA VAL A 70 13.19 7.09 -9.88
C VAL A 70 11.82 7.64 -10.23
N HIS A 71 11.39 7.42 -11.45
CA HIS A 71 10.05 7.77 -11.88
C HIS A 71 9.15 6.54 -11.80
N GLY A 72 7.92 6.72 -11.35
CA GLY A 72 6.91 5.66 -11.26
C GLY A 72 5.60 6.06 -11.87
N GLY A 73 4.89 5.09 -12.42
CA GLY A 73 3.55 5.29 -12.96
C GLY A 73 3.18 4.40 -14.14
N HIS A 74 2.00 4.64 -14.63
CA HIS A 74 1.36 3.91 -15.73
C HIS A 74 2.17 3.94 -17.03
N LYS A 75 2.78 5.08 -17.32
CA LYS A 75 3.49 5.24 -18.59
C LYS A 75 4.68 4.31 -18.75
N TYR A 76 5.30 3.90 -17.64
CA TYR A 76 6.48 3.02 -17.64
C TYR A 76 6.16 1.54 -17.81
N SER A 77 4.88 1.16 -17.60
CA SER A 77 4.43 -0.22 -17.80
C SER A 77 4.31 -0.63 -19.28
N LYS A 78 4.28 0.33 -20.20
CA LYS A 78 4.06 0.07 -21.63
C LYS A 78 5.06 -0.90 -22.25
N ASN A 79 6.27 -0.96 -21.70
CA ASN A 79 7.32 -1.84 -22.19
C ASN A 79 7.24 -3.28 -21.60
N PHE A 80 6.31 -3.53 -20.68
CA PHE A 80 6.17 -4.78 -19.94
C PHE A 80 4.74 -5.32 -20.06
N PRO A 81 4.48 -6.19 -21.06
CA PRO A 81 3.15 -6.76 -21.26
C PRO A 81 2.61 -7.43 -19.99
N GLY A 82 1.33 -7.19 -19.67
CA GLY A 82 0.69 -7.73 -18.47
C GLY A 82 0.88 -6.89 -17.19
N THR A 83 1.65 -5.81 -17.26
CA THR A 83 1.78 -4.86 -16.14
C THR A 83 0.86 -3.65 -16.31
N MET A 84 0.52 -2.99 -15.20
CA MET A 84 -0.25 -1.73 -15.20
C MET A 84 0.58 -0.56 -14.71
N PHE A 85 1.52 -0.82 -13.82
CA PHE A 85 2.41 0.18 -13.24
C PHE A 85 3.84 -0.31 -13.30
N SER A 86 4.79 0.61 -13.39
CA SER A 86 6.20 0.27 -13.32
C SER A 86 7.02 1.46 -12.83
N PHE A 87 8.23 1.19 -12.39
CA PHE A 87 9.28 2.21 -12.33
C PHE A 87 9.89 2.40 -13.72
N ASP A 88 10.57 3.52 -13.94
CA ASP A 88 11.36 3.76 -15.16
C ASP A 88 12.61 2.87 -15.22
N THR A 89 13.08 2.42 -14.07
CA THR A 89 14.22 1.50 -13.89
C THR A 89 13.83 0.41 -12.92
N GLN A 90 14.16 -0.85 -13.22
CA GLN A 90 13.81 -2.00 -12.39
C GLN A 90 15.01 -2.59 -11.65
N GLU A 91 16.23 -2.12 -11.94
CA GLU A 91 17.43 -2.62 -11.28
C GLU A 91 18.42 -1.47 -11.01
N TRP A 92 18.91 -1.38 -9.76
CA TRP A 92 19.89 -0.39 -9.32
C TRP A 92 21.09 -1.10 -8.71
N HIS A 93 22.30 -0.77 -9.18
CA HIS A 93 23.56 -1.26 -8.63
C HIS A 93 24.22 -0.19 -7.78
N ILE A 94 24.40 -0.47 -6.49
CA ILE A 94 24.92 0.46 -5.51
C ILE A 94 26.04 -0.21 -4.71
N LYS A 95 27.09 0.55 -4.39
CA LYS A 95 28.17 0.03 -3.52
C LYS A 95 27.70 -0.15 -2.07
N PRO A 96 28.26 -1.08 -1.32
CA PRO A 96 28.06 -1.16 0.12
C PRO A 96 28.45 0.16 0.82
N CYS A 97 27.79 0.47 1.92
CA CYS A 97 28.02 1.68 2.71
C CYS A 97 27.82 3.03 1.98
N THR A 98 27.09 3.00 0.86
CA THR A 98 26.71 4.23 0.16
C THR A 98 25.65 4.97 0.95
N ARG A 99 25.83 6.29 1.11
CA ARG A 99 24.74 7.19 1.51
C ARG A 99 23.95 7.54 0.25
N LEU A 100 22.79 6.91 0.12
CA LEU A 100 21.94 6.99 -1.05
C LEU A 100 20.79 7.96 -0.80
N LYS A 101 20.72 9.03 -1.59
CA LYS A 101 19.53 9.87 -1.69
C LYS A 101 18.67 9.39 -2.85
N VAL A 102 17.43 9.07 -2.55
CA VAL A 102 16.43 8.67 -3.55
C VAL A 102 15.42 9.79 -3.70
N THR A 103 15.19 10.25 -4.92
CA THR A 103 14.08 11.12 -5.28
C THR A 103 13.07 10.28 -6.06
N PHE A 104 11.90 10.06 -5.48
CA PHE A 104 10.81 9.36 -6.14
C PHE A 104 9.84 10.35 -6.75
N VAL A 105 9.59 10.21 -8.06
CA VAL A 105 8.68 11.05 -8.84
C VAL A 105 7.50 10.19 -9.29
N ASN A 106 6.34 10.47 -8.76
CA ASN A 106 5.08 9.85 -9.17
C ASN A 106 4.41 10.72 -10.23
N GLU A 107 4.21 10.18 -11.42
CA GLU A 107 3.61 10.91 -12.55
C GLU A 107 2.10 10.61 -12.73
N ASP A 108 1.54 9.67 -11.98
CA ASP A 108 0.12 9.34 -11.99
C ASP A 108 -0.69 10.20 -11.01
N ASN A 109 -2.00 10.25 -11.19
CA ASN A 109 -2.93 10.91 -10.25
C ASN A 109 -3.34 10.03 -9.06
N VAL A 110 -2.64 8.93 -8.85
CA VAL A 110 -2.85 8.01 -7.72
C VAL A 110 -1.61 7.98 -6.84
N ARG A 111 -1.73 7.43 -5.64
CA ARG A 111 -0.62 7.26 -4.72
C ARG A 111 0.27 6.11 -5.17
N HIS A 112 1.58 6.32 -5.14
CA HIS A 112 2.60 5.29 -5.35
C HIS A 112 3.69 5.35 -4.30
N GLN A 113 4.45 4.26 -4.20
CA GLN A 113 5.52 4.09 -3.25
C GLN A 113 6.78 3.55 -3.92
N TRP A 114 7.93 3.97 -3.40
CA TRP A 114 9.22 3.31 -3.59
C TRP A 114 9.69 2.84 -2.23
N MET A 115 9.58 1.55 -1.98
CA MET A 115 9.83 0.97 -0.67
C MET A 115 10.73 -0.25 -0.77
N MET A 116 11.58 -0.42 0.25
CA MET A 116 12.41 -1.60 0.41
C MET A 116 12.39 -2.10 1.84
N HIS A 117 12.49 -3.41 2.00
CA HIS A 117 12.54 -4.12 3.28
C HIS A 117 13.88 -4.82 3.50
N GLY A 118 14.10 -5.31 4.72
CA GLY A 118 15.27 -6.11 5.06
C GLY A 118 16.48 -5.30 5.48
N LEU A 119 16.28 -4.00 5.77
CA LEU A 119 17.28 -3.14 6.40
C LEU A 119 17.45 -3.48 7.88
N PRO A 120 18.60 -3.12 8.51
CA PRO A 120 18.85 -3.37 9.92
C PRO A 120 17.85 -2.65 10.85
N LYS A 121 17.05 -3.40 11.62
CA LYS A 121 16.01 -2.86 12.48
C LYS A 121 16.52 -1.99 13.64
N TYR A 122 17.79 -2.09 14.01
CA TYR A 122 18.41 -1.23 15.04
C TYR A 122 18.68 0.21 14.57
N ILE A 123 18.53 0.48 13.25
CA ILE A 123 18.64 1.84 12.67
C ILE A 123 17.34 2.23 11.97
N TYR A 124 16.77 1.29 11.20
CA TYR A 124 15.58 1.55 10.38
C TYR A 124 14.35 0.97 11.08
N ASP A 125 13.37 1.81 11.38
CA ASP A 125 12.13 1.32 11.97
C ASP A 125 11.51 0.25 11.06
N LYS A 126 11.03 -0.85 11.69
CA LYS A 126 10.51 -2.03 10.99
C LYS A 126 11.43 -2.63 9.93
N GLY A 127 12.70 -2.19 9.85
CA GLY A 127 13.66 -2.61 8.83
C GLY A 127 13.31 -2.12 7.42
N MET A 128 12.72 -0.95 7.30
CA MET A 128 12.20 -0.40 6.05
C MET A 128 12.79 0.97 5.74
N PHE A 129 12.87 1.27 4.44
CA PHE A 129 12.96 2.62 3.91
C PHE A 129 11.81 2.81 2.92
N HIS A 130 11.10 3.92 3.04
CA HIS A 130 9.85 4.12 2.34
C HIS A 130 9.71 5.57 1.90
N LEU A 131 9.44 5.76 0.61
CA LEU A 131 9.02 7.01 0.00
C LEU A 131 7.62 6.81 -0.55
N GLU A 132 6.69 7.64 -0.13
CA GLU A 132 5.31 7.61 -0.61
C GLU A 132 4.91 9.00 -1.07
N VAL A 133 4.22 9.07 -2.20
CA VAL A 133 3.72 10.34 -2.69
C VAL A 133 2.43 10.17 -3.48
N THR A 134 1.46 11.03 -3.17
CA THR A 134 0.29 11.23 -4.00
C THR A 134 0.72 12.08 -5.20
N GLY A 135 0.44 11.63 -6.39
CA GLY A 135 0.89 12.33 -7.57
C GLY A 135 -0.18 13.14 -8.31
N PRO A 136 0.25 13.90 -9.28
CA PRO A 136 1.65 14.09 -9.74
C PRO A 136 2.50 14.82 -8.70
N GLY A 137 3.55 14.16 -8.21
CA GLY A 137 4.37 14.70 -7.13
C GLY A 137 5.72 14.02 -6.99
N LYS A 138 6.62 14.60 -6.20
CA LYS A 138 7.92 14.03 -5.89
C LYS A 138 8.24 14.17 -4.41
N VAL A 139 8.99 13.21 -3.89
CA VAL A 139 9.49 13.18 -2.52
C VAL A 139 10.91 12.62 -2.51
N SER A 140 11.74 13.08 -1.58
CA SER A 140 13.13 12.61 -1.46
C SER A 140 13.43 12.14 -0.06
N GLY A 141 14.22 11.07 0.04
CA GLY A 141 14.72 10.55 1.31
C GLY A 141 16.14 10.04 1.17
N THR A 142 16.82 9.92 2.29
CA THR A 142 18.21 9.45 2.35
C THR A 142 18.32 8.26 3.26
N LEU A 143 19.06 7.24 2.80
CA LEU A 143 19.42 6.07 3.61
C LEU A 143 20.89 5.75 3.43
N ILE A 144 21.47 5.02 4.39
CA ILE A 144 22.82 4.48 4.30
C ILE A 144 22.71 2.96 4.17
N LEU A 145 23.21 2.42 3.07
CA LEU A 145 23.14 0.98 2.80
C LEU A 145 24.14 0.20 3.67
N PRO A 146 23.79 -1.01 4.13
CA PRO A 146 24.69 -1.88 4.88
C PRO A 146 25.94 -2.27 4.11
N GLY A 147 26.96 -2.73 4.85
CA GLY A 147 28.25 -3.15 4.27
C GLY A 147 28.24 -4.55 3.65
N GLU A 148 27.15 -5.30 3.76
CA GLU A 148 27.00 -6.65 3.19
C GLU A 148 26.56 -6.64 1.72
N ASP A 149 27.02 -7.64 0.97
CA ASP A 149 26.50 -7.92 -0.37
C ASP A 149 25.08 -8.44 -0.25
N LYS A 150 24.10 -7.70 -0.78
CA LYS A 150 22.68 -8.07 -0.66
C LYS A 150 21.82 -7.48 -1.76
N THR A 151 20.82 -8.23 -2.19
CA THR A 151 19.77 -7.76 -3.08
C THR A 151 18.52 -7.47 -2.29
N TYR A 152 17.95 -6.30 -2.49
CA TYR A 152 16.72 -5.84 -1.86
C TYR A 152 15.60 -5.76 -2.89
N LEU A 153 14.43 -6.30 -2.56
CA LEU A 153 13.23 -6.05 -3.34
C LEU A 153 12.80 -4.59 -3.12
N VAL A 154 12.56 -3.89 -4.20
CA VAL A 154 11.96 -2.56 -4.22
C VAL A 154 10.58 -2.69 -4.84
N HIS A 155 9.55 -2.14 -4.20
CA HIS A 155 8.18 -2.25 -4.70
C HIS A 155 7.27 -1.13 -4.21
N CYS A 156 6.10 -1.05 -4.81
CA CYS A 156 4.98 -0.27 -4.29
C CYS A 156 4.09 -1.20 -3.47
N ASP A 157 3.82 -0.86 -2.19
CA ASP A 157 3.00 -1.67 -1.28
C ASP A 157 1.51 -1.28 -1.29
N ILE A 158 1.12 -0.38 -2.17
CA ILE A 158 -0.30 -0.13 -2.43
C ILE A 158 -0.92 -1.40 -3.03
N ALA A 159 -2.10 -1.77 -2.53
CA ALA A 159 -2.77 -3.01 -2.90
C ALA A 159 -2.77 -3.26 -4.42
N GLN A 160 -2.27 -4.43 -4.82
CA GLN A 160 -2.14 -4.91 -6.19
C GLN A 160 -1.11 -4.18 -7.07
N HIS A 161 -0.44 -3.10 -6.62
CA HIS A 161 0.51 -2.38 -7.48
C HIS A 161 1.78 -3.20 -7.76
N MET A 162 2.29 -3.91 -6.76
CA MET A 162 3.44 -4.81 -6.90
C MET A 162 3.12 -5.98 -7.87
N GLU A 163 1.95 -6.62 -7.70
CA GLU A 163 1.49 -7.72 -8.56
C GLU A 163 1.27 -7.25 -10.00
N LYS A 164 0.87 -6.00 -10.17
CA LYS A 164 0.68 -5.37 -11.48
C LYS A 164 1.94 -4.73 -12.05
N GLY A 165 3.12 -5.08 -11.51
CA GLY A 165 4.40 -4.79 -12.11
C GLY A 165 5.23 -3.70 -11.46
N MET A 166 4.71 -2.97 -10.44
CA MET A 166 5.47 -1.90 -9.80
C MET A 166 6.49 -2.43 -8.79
N LYS A 167 7.53 -3.06 -9.29
CA LYS A 167 8.62 -3.67 -8.53
C LYS A 167 9.94 -3.65 -9.30
N GLY A 168 11.03 -3.69 -8.55
CA GLY A 168 12.40 -3.73 -9.02
C GLY A 168 13.31 -4.34 -7.96
N GLN A 169 14.60 -4.31 -8.18
CA GLN A 169 15.59 -4.78 -7.22
C GLN A 169 16.77 -3.83 -7.09
N LEU A 170 17.24 -3.60 -5.86
CA LEU A 170 18.42 -2.83 -5.56
C LEU A 170 19.52 -3.79 -5.11
N ILE A 171 20.62 -3.83 -5.86
CA ILE A 171 21.74 -4.72 -5.67
C ILE A 171 22.86 -3.93 -4.98
N VAL A 172 23.18 -4.35 -3.75
CA VAL A 172 24.30 -3.81 -2.98
C VAL A 172 25.51 -4.73 -3.19
N GLY A 173 26.61 -4.15 -3.63
CA GLY A 173 27.83 -4.89 -3.92
C GLY A 173 27.61 -5.95 -5.01
N LYS A 174 27.86 -7.23 -4.69
CA LYS A 174 27.63 -8.36 -5.60
C LYS A 174 26.20 -8.89 -5.55
N GLY A 175 25.40 -8.39 -4.62
CA GLY A 175 24.06 -8.91 -4.36
C GLY A 175 24.06 -10.28 -3.67
N SER A 176 22.86 -10.81 -3.42
CA SER A 176 22.64 -12.13 -2.82
C SER A 176 21.75 -13.04 -3.69
N GLY A 177 21.59 -12.73 -4.96
CA GLY A 177 20.70 -13.36 -5.90
C GLY A 177 19.74 -12.36 -6.54
N THR A 178 18.76 -12.86 -7.29
CA THR A 178 17.75 -12.03 -7.96
C THR A 178 16.35 -12.40 -7.50
N PHE A 179 15.46 -11.44 -7.48
CA PHE A 179 14.04 -11.71 -7.23
C PHE A 179 13.35 -12.17 -8.52
N PRO A 180 12.42 -13.12 -8.44
CA PRO A 180 11.63 -13.55 -9.59
C PRO A 180 10.62 -12.47 -10.01
N SER A 181 10.23 -12.51 -11.26
CA SER A 181 9.17 -11.68 -11.83
C SER A 181 9.42 -10.17 -11.74
N ILE A 182 10.68 -9.74 -11.78
CA ILE A 182 11.01 -8.33 -11.95
C ILE A 182 10.82 -7.98 -13.43
N PRO A 183 9.92 -7.06 -13.82
CA PRO A 183 9.62 -6.76 -15.20
C PRO A 183 10.88 -6.40 -16.01
N GLY A 184 11.14 -7.12 -17.09
CA GLY A 184 12.27 -6.88 -17.97
C GLY A 184 13.67 -7.29 -17.43
N VAL A 185 13.74 -7.83 -16.19
CA VAL A 185 15.02 -8.24 -15.56
C VAL A 185 15.05 -9.73 -15.31
N THR A 186 13.99 -10.31 -14.71
CA THR A 186 13.93 -11.74 -14.39
C THR A 186 12.65 -12.36 -14.89
N ASP A 187 12.70 -13.67 -15.21
CA ASP A 187 11.54 -14.44 -15.63
C ASP A 187 10.51 -14.57 -14.48
N GLN A 188 9.28 -14.85 -14.86
CA GLN A 188 8.23 -15.19 -13.89
C GLN A 188 8.58 -16.50 -13.17
N ALA A 189 8.35 -16.54 -11.85
CA ALA A 189 8.57 -17.74 -11.05
C ALA A 189 7.68 -18.92 -11.50
N ILE A 190 6.48 -18.59 -11.98
CA ILE A 190 5.51 -19.54 -12.53
C ILE A 190 5.00 -18.94 -13.83
N GLN A 191 5.14 -19.69 -14.93
CA GLN A 191 4.57 -19.26 -16.20
C GLN A 191 3.09 -19.63 -16.25
N ASP A 192 2.27 -18.65 -16.60
CA ASP A 192 0.84 -18.86 -16.77
C ASP A 192 0.61 -19.77 -18.00
N ASN A 193 -0.17 -20.81 -17.79
CA ASN A 193 -0.56 -21.72 -18.87
C ASN A 193 -2.08 -21.57 -19.12
N TYR A 194 -2.43 -20.80 -20.12
CA TYR A 194 -3.81 -20.60 -20.57
C TYR A 194 -4.29 -21.65 -21.58
N GLY A 195 -3.52 -22.74 -21.78
CA GLY A 195 -3.93 -23.86 -22.60
C GLY A 195 -5.10 -24.65 -21.99
N PRO A 196 -5.78 -25.52 -22.78
CA PRO A 196 -6.84 -26.37 -22.25
C PRO A 196 -6.30 -27.17 -21.06
N VAL A 197 -7.06 -27.20 -19.95
CA VAL A 197 -6.67 -27.90 -18.72
C VAL A 197 -6.47 -29.39 -19.06
N SER A 198 -5.23 -29.79 -19.34
CA SER A 198 -4.85 -31.19 -19.43
C SER A 198 -4.78 -31.75 -18.02
N GLN A 199 -5.57 -32.80 -17.74
CA GLN A 199 -5.70 -33.43 -16.41
C GLN A 199 -4.44 -34.18 -15.94
N ALA A 200 -3.26 -33.84 -16.42
CA ALA A 200 -2.01 -34.42 -15.96
C ALA A 200 -1.05 -33.29 -15.59
N ALA A 201 -1.06 -32.92 -14.32
CA ALA A 201 0.06 -32.14 -13.77
C ALA A 201 1.31 -33.03 -13.81
N PRO A 202 2.39 -32.66 -14.53
CA PRO A 202 3.66 -33.35 -14.39
C PRO A 202 4.17 -33.11 -12.97
N ALA A 203 4.51 -34.17 -12.26
CA ALA A 203 5.19 -34.08 -10.99
C ALA A 203 6.47 -33.23 -11.18
N VAL A 204 6.53 -32.10 -10.51
CA VAL A 204 7.72 -31.24 -10.52
C VAL A 204 8.83 -31.99 -9.83
N THR A 205 9.77 -32.53 -10.61
CA THR A 205 11.01 -33.12 -10.07
C THR A 205 11.84 -31.94 -9.56
N ALA A 206 11.77 -31.70 -8.25
CA ALA A 206 12.63 -30.74 -7.58
C ALA A 206 14.09 -31.24 -7.72
N THR A 207 14.87 -30.57 -8.55
CA THR A 207 16.32 -30.76 -8.56
C THR A 207 16.85 -30.16 -7.26
N ALA A 208 17.22 -31.06 -6.33
CA ALA A 208 17.74 -30.70 -5.02
C ALA A 208 19.09 -29.98 -5.19
N VAL A 209 19.13 -28.70 -4.94
CA VAL A 209 20.37 -28.00 -4.58
C VAL A 209 20.59 -28.26 -3.09
N SER A 210 21.62 -29.07 -2.82
CA SER A 210 22.07 -29.42 -1.48
C SER A 210 22.51 -28.18 -0.72
N GLN A 211 21.70 -27.74 0.23
CA GLN A 211 22.15 -26.88 1.33
C GLN A 211 22.14 -27.67 2.63
N LYS A 212 23.33 -27.91 3.16
CA LYS A 212 23.63 -28.56 4.42
C LYS A 212 23.42 -27.56 5.56
N GLY A 213 22.50 -27.86 6.46
CA GLY A 213 22.57 -27.48 7.86
C GLY A 213 21.75 -26.27 8.29
N ALA A 214 20.56 -26.53 8.82
CA ALA A 214 20.09 -26.03 10.13
C ALA A 214 18.76 -26.70 10.44
N GLU A 215 18.76 -27.47 11.53
CA GLU A 215 17.63 -28.19 12.08
C GLU A 215 16.65 -27.17 12.70
N ALA A 216 15.42 -27.11 12.19
CA ALA A 216 14.34 -26.38 12.80
C ALA A 216 13.13 -27.31 12.93
N THR A 217 12.75 -27.52 14.17
CA THR A 217 11.64 -28.32 14.68
C THR A 217 10.34 -28.03 13.96
N GLN A 218 9.74 -29.03 13.33
CA GLN A 218 8.44 -28.97 12.69
C GLN A 218 7.32 -28.98 13.74
N ALA A 219 6.45 -27.97 13.69
CA ALA A 219 5.13 -28.03 14.26
C ALA A 219 4.13 -28.57 13.21
N PRO A 220 3.10 -29.36 13.57
CA PRO A 220 2.26 -30.05 12.63
C PRO A 220 1.36 -29.10 11.84
N ALA A 221 1.34 -29.27 10.53
CA ALA A 221 0.48 -28.54 9.62
C ALA A 221 -0.98 -28.97 9.83
N ALA A 222 -1.83 -28.05 10.23
CA ALA A 222 -3.27 -28.20 10.15
C ALA A 222 -3.70 -28.02 8.70
N SER A 223 -4.30 -29.06 8.13
CA SER A 223 -4.95 -29.02 6.81
C SER A 223 -6.13 -28.06 6.86
N ALA A 224 -6.00 -26.90 6.23
CA ALA A 224 -7.13 -26.03 5.97
C ALA A 224 -7.87 -26.53 4.73
N GLU A 225 -9.07 -27.06 4.90
CA GLU A 225 -10.01 -27.28 3.81
C GLU A 225 -10.38 -25.94 3.17
N VAL A 226 -10.15 -25.83 1.87
CA VAL A 226 -10.63 -24.71 1.06
C VAL A 226 -12.13 -24.89 0.86
N GLY A 227 -12.93 -24.33 1.77
CA GLY A 227 -14.36 -24.21 1.59
C GLY A 227 -14.65 -23.21 0.48
N GLU A 228 -15.47 -23.61 -0.51
CA GLU A 228 -16.06 -22.71 -1.50
C GLU A 228 -16.76 -21.54 -0.77
N GLN A 229 -16.17 -20.37 -0.82
CA GLN A 229 -16.82 -19.17 -0.32
C GLN A 229 -17.90 -18.75 -1.32
N SER A 230 -19.14 -19.09 -1.01
CA SER A 230 -20.28 -18.58 -1.75
C SER A 230 -20.28 -17.04 -1.66
N PHE A 231 -20.52 -16.36 -2.76
CA PHE A 231 -20.58 -14.90 -2.88
C PHE A 231 -21.62 -14.27 -1.92
N PHE A 232 -22.53 -15.07 -1.40
CA PHE A 232 -23.50 -14.70 -0.36
C PHE A 232 -23.09 -15.28 0.99
N SER A 233 -22.05 -14.72 1.61
CA SER A 233 -21.77 -15.05 3.01
C SER A 233 -22.85 -14.43 3.90
N GLY A 234 -23.28 -15.16 4.94
CA GLY A 234 -24.32 -14.69 5.86
C GLY A 234 -24.01 -13.31 6.47
N SER A 235 -22.74 -12.96 6.62
CA SER A 235 -22.28 -11.64 7.09
C SER A 235 -22.61 -10.51 6.09
N LEU A 236 -22.55 -10.77 4.78
CA LEU A 236 -22.90 -9.78 3.74
C LEU A 236 -24.41 -9.51 3.74
N VAL A 237 -25.22 -10.57 3.85
CA VAL A 237 -26.69 -10.44 3.93
C VAL A 237 -27.10 -9.69 5.18
N ILE A 238 -26.52 -10.00 6.35
CA ILE A 238 -26.79 -9.30 7.60
C ILE A 238 -26.38 -7.82 7.49
N GLY A 239 -25.19 -7.53 6.93
CA GLY A 239 -24.73 -6.16 6.72
C GLY A 239 -25.63 -5.34 5.81
N LEU A 240 -26.14 -5.96 4.74
CA LEU A 240 -27.05 -5.32 3.78
C LEU A 240 -28.42 -5.03 4.40
N VAL A 241 -28.97 -5.98 5.17
CA VAL A 241 -30.25 -5.79 5.89
C VAL A 241 -30.12 -4.72 6.96
N LEU A 242 -29.05 -4.75 7.77
CA LEU A 242 -28.81 -3.73 8.78
C LEU A 242 -28.59 -2.34 8.15
N GLY A 243 -27.88 -2.26 7.01
CA GLY A 243 -27.69 -1.03 6.27
C GLY A 243 -28.96 -0.46 5.69
N LEU A 244 -29.78 -1.27 5.00
CA LEU A 244 -31.00 -0.82 4.35
C LEU A 244 -32.10 -0.40 5.32
N ILE A 245 -32.26 -1.10 6.45
CA ILE A 245 -33.28 -0.81 7.44
C ILE A 245 -32.76 0.16 8.51
N GLY A 246 -31.51 -0.03 8.95
CA GLY A 246 -30.92 0.77 10.04
C GLY A 246 -30.64 2.21 9.63
N THR A 247 -30.21 2.45 8.39
CA THR A 247 -29.86 3.81 7.94
C THR A 247 -31.04 4.79 7.95
N PRO A 248 -32.20 4.48 7.36
CA PRO A 248 -33.36 5.39 7.41
C PRO A 248 -33.84 5.66 8.84
N VAL A 249 -33.84 4.63 9.69
CA VAL A 249 -34.23 4.75 11.09
C VAL A 249 -33.24 5.64 11.85
N ALA A 250 -31.96 5.44 11.63
CA ALA A 250 -30.91 6.25 12.23
C ALA A 250 -30.99 7.71 11.76
N ILE A 251 -31.16 7.97 10.46
CA ILE A 251 -31.31 9.33 9.92
C ILE A 251 -32.52 10.04 10.55
N ARG A 252 -33.64 9.35 10.65
CA ARG A 252 -34.85 9.93 11.26
C ARG A 252 -34.66 10.21 12.75
N TYR A 253 -34.12 9.24 13.49
CA TYR A 253 -33.90 9.38 14.94
C TYR A 253 -32.89 10.47 15.27
N PHE A 254 -31.72 10.49 14.59
CA PHE A 254 -30.70 11.50 14.79
C PHE A 254 -31.10 12.85 14.21
N GLY A 255 -31.80 12.90 13.07
CA GLY A 255 -32.25 14.14 12.45
C GLY A 255 -33.25 14.92 13.32
N GLU A 256 -34.17 14.23 14.00
CA GLU A 256 -35.08 14.86 14.93
C GLU A 256 -34.41 15.27 16.25
N ARG A 257 -33.51 14.41 16.78
CA ARG A 257 -32.87 14.61 18.07
C ARG A 257 -31.84 15.74 18.07
N PHE A 258 -31.12 15.94 16.95
CA PHE A 258 -30.13 17.03 16.84
C PHE A 258 -30.62 18.28 16.15
N LYS A 259 -31.92 18.36 15.84
CA LYS A 259 -32.52 19.50 15.16
C LYS A 259 -32.46 20.76 16.04
N GLY A 260 -31.78 21.78 15.53
CA GLY A 260 -31.68 23.09 16.22
C GLY A 260 -30.55 23.20 17.23
N MET A 261 -29.72 22.15 17.39
CA MET A 261 -28.55 22.19 18.28
C MET A 261 -27.35 22.83 17.58
N THR A 262 -26.51 23.52 18.33
CA THR A 262 -25.19 23.94 17.86
C THR A 262 -24.27 22.74 17.77
N PHE A 263 -23.17 22.85 17.01
CA PHE A 263 -22.20 21.75 16.87
C PHE A 263 -21.67 21.25 18.23
N GLY A 264 -21.40 22.16 19.17
CA GLY A 264 -20.94 21.80 20.52
C GLY A 264 -21.98 21.02 21.34
N GLU A 265 -23.25 21.41 21.27
CA GLU A 265 -24.34 20.70 21.94
C GLU A 265 -24.59 19.32 21.32
N ALA A 266 -24.54 19.23 20.00
CA ALA A 266 -24.71 17.97 19.28
C ALA A 266 -23.61 16.97 19.62
N THR A 267 -22.37 17.41 19.71
CA THR A 267 -21.22 16.54 20.11
C THR A 267 -21.35 16.08 21.56
N ALA A 268 -21.75 16.94 22.48
CA ALA A 268 -21.96 16.56 23.88
C ALA A 268 -23.07 15.53 24.03
N GLU A 269 -24.20 15.70 23.33
CA GLU A 269 -25.30 14.73 23.34
C GLU A 269 -24.94 13.41 22.69
N PHE A 270 -24.14 13.43 21.61
CA PHE A 270 -23.62 12.22 20.99
C PHE A 270 -22.70 11.43 21.94
N ILE A 271 -21.83 12.11 22.68
CA ILE A 271 -20.96 11.47 23.68
C ILE A 271 -21.78 10.82 24.79
N LYS A 272 -22.87 11.46 25.25
CA LYS A 272 -23.78 10.85 26.22
C LYS A 272 -24.44 9.59 25.70
N LEU A 273 -24.91 9.60 24.45
CA LEU A 273 -25.52 8.45 23.82
C LEU A 273 -24.50 7.30 23.72
N LEU A 274 -23.30 7.60 23.28
CA LEU A 274 -22.22 6.60 23.14
C LEU A 274 -21.85 5.98 24.51
N SER A 275 -21.70 6.79 25.55
CA SER A 275 -21.41 6.31 26.90
C SER A 275 -22.53 5.44 27.47
N SER A 276 -23.79 5.78 27.16
CA SER A 276 -24.95 4.95 27.54
C SER A 276 -24.93 3.59 26.85
N LEU A 277 -24.65 3.56 25.54
CA LEU A 277 -24.53 2.31 24.75
C LEU A 277 -23.41 1.43 25.27
N VAL A 278 -22.22 2.00 25.54
CA VAL A 278 -21.10 1.27 26.11
C VAL A 278 -21.46 0.67 27.48
N SER A 279 -22.13 1.43 28.33
CA SER A 279 -22.59 0.97 29.65
C SER A 279 -23.58 -0.19 29.53
N GLN A 280 -24.50 -0.13 28.56
CA GLN A 280 -25.46 -1.23 28.31
C GLN A 280 -24.74 -2.48 27.78
N LEU A 281 -23.78 -2.31 26.87
CA LEU A 281 -22.98 -3.41 26.36
C LEU A 281 -22.18 -4.10 27.45
N ILE A 282 -21.54 -3.34 28.34
CA ILE A 282 -20.82 -3.89 29.49
C ILE A 282 -21.76 -4.70 30.41
N ARG A 283 -22.95 -4.15 30.70
CA ARG A 283 -23.95 -4.88 31.49
C ARG A 283 -24.40 -6.17 30.82
N PHE A 284 -24.60 -6.14 29.52
CA PHE A 284 -24.99 -7.33 28.74
C PHE A 284 -23.89 -8.39 28.73
N ILE A 285 -22.63 -7.98 28.49
CA ILE A 285 -21.48 -8.90 28.54
C ILE A 285 -21.33 -9.49 29.96
N THR A 286 -21.44 -8.68 30.99
CA THR A 286 -21.38 -9.16 32.38
C THR A 286 -22.51 -10.12 32.68
N TRP A 287 -23.72 -9.87 32.17
CA TRP A 287 -24.86 -10.77 32.32
C TRP A 287 -24.59 -12.13 31.62
N LEU A 288 -24.08 -12.10 30.35
CA LEU A 288 -23.70 -13.31 29.63
C LEU A 288 -22.61 -14.09 30.36
N TYR A 289 -21.59 -13.42 30.87
CA TYR A 289 -20.52 -14.04 31.64
C TYR A 289 -21.06 -14.71 32.91
N ASN A 290 -21.94 -14.04 33.66
CA ASN A 290 -22.56 -14.60 34.85
C ASN A 290 -23.47 -15.83 34.54
N GLN A 291 -24.15 -15.81 33.40
CA GLN A 291 -24.93 -16.95 32.91
C GLN A 291 -24.03 -18.14 32.55
N ALA A 292 -22.92 -17.85 31.85
CA ALA A 292 -21.97 -18.91 31.43
C ALA A 292 -21.19 -19.53 32.57
N THR A 293 -20.88 -18.76 33.62
CA THR A 293 -20.07 -19.21 34.78
C THR A 293 -20.88 -19.74 35.97
N GLY A 294 -22.22 -19.63 35.89
CA GLY A 294 -23.10 -20.09 36.98
C GLY A 294 -22.98 -19.30 38.28
N GLN A 295 -22.28 -18.16 38.29
CA GLN A 295 -22.14 -17.32 39.47
C GLN A 295 -23.45 -16.58 39.78
N LYS A 296 -24.20 -17.07 40.80
CA LYS A 296 -25.32 -16.31 41.37
C LYS A 296 -24.79 -15.08 42.11
N ARG A 297 -25.36 -13.90 41.77
CA ARG A 297 -25.10 -12.67 42.54
C ARG A 297 -25.34 -12.91 44.01
N LEU A 298 -24.34 -12.60 44.85
CA LEU A 298 -24.57 -12.42 46.28
C LEU A 298 -25.52 -11.23 46.46
N PRO A 299 -26.54 -11.34 47.36
CA PRO A 299 -27.43 -10.21 47.60
C PRO A 299 -26.67 -9.06 48.26
N ASP A 300 -26.90 -7.86 47.77
CA ASP A 300 -26.38 -6.61 48.36
C ASP A 300 -26.78 -6.56 49.84
N LYS A 301 -25.80 -6.54 50.74
CA LYS A 301 -26.07 -6.21 52.16
C LYS A 301 -26.51 -4.75 52.22
N LYS A 302 -27.72 -4.53 52.75
CA LYS A 302 -28.24 -3.21 53.14
C LYS A 302 -27.39 -2.58 54.23
#